data_72c33eb3c67b099c56bd5926fb0caf59
#
_entry.id   72c33eb3c67b099c56bd5926fb0caf59
#
_cell.length_a   1.000
_cell.length_b   1.000
_cell.length_c   1.000
_cell.angle_alpha   90.00
_cell.angle_beta   90.00
_cell.angle_gamma   90.00
#
_symmetry.space_group_name_H-M   'P 1'
#
loop_
_entity.id
_entity.type
_entity.pdbx_description
1 polymer ?
#
loop_
_entity_poly.entity_id
_entity_poly.type
_entity_poly.pdbx_seq_one_letter_code
_entity_poly.pdbx_strand_id
1 'polypeptide(L)'
;MDTKKICDALNKARARELAVTVQYMRQHYMAAGMASATVADIFKDIAKTEMEHAESLGERITYLGGVATTKPDPIKTAADLKQMIQDDLAAENEAVAMYRDIIKLCADEGDTTSRRMMEELLEDEEEHVDQFQKLLA
;
A
#
# COMPACT_ATOMS: atom_id res chain seq x y z
N MET A 1 6.83 14.41 -21.18
CA MET A 1 6.59 13.52 -20.05
C MET A 1 7.91 12.93 -19.56
N ASP A 2 8.23 13.11 -18.28
CA ASP A 2 9.45 12.55 -17.68
C ASP A 2 9.15 11.15 -17.14
N THR A 3 9.32 10.14 -17.98
CA THR A 3 8.99 8.74 -17.63
C THR A 3 9.88 8.19 -16.52
N LYS A 4 11.15 8.61 -16.45
CA LYS A 4 12.05 8.18 -15.36
C LYS A 4 11.55 8.68 -14.01
N LYS A 5 11.17 9.93 -13.93
CA LYS A 5 10.66 10.55 -12.70
C LYS A 5 9.37 9.87 -12.25
N ILE A 6 8.47 9.55 -13.20
CA ILE A 6 7.24 8.83 -12.91
C ILE A 6 7.55 7.41 -12.42
N CYS A 7 8.42 6.67 -13.11
CA CYS A 7 8.79 5.31 -12.72
C CYS A 7 9.45 5.28 -11.33
N ASP A 8 10.29 6.25 -11.02
CA ASP A 8 10.91 6.34 -9.68
C ASP A 8 9.85 6.53 -8.60
N ALA A 9 8.85 7.38 -8.85
CA ALA A 9 7.74 7.59 -7.91
C ALA A 9 6.86 6.35 -7.76
N LEU A 10 6.51 5.69 -8.88
CA LEU A 10 5.73 4.46 -8.86
C LEU A 10 6.48 3.33 -8.15
N ASN A 11 7.80 3.26 -8.27
CA ASN A 11 8.61 2.28 -7.57
C ASN A 11 8.67 2.52 -6.06
N LYS A 12 8.60 3.76 -5.60
CA LYS A 12 8.44 4.05 -4.16
C LYS A 12 7.14 3.49 -3.62
N ALA A 13 6.05 3.70 -4.37
CA ALA A 13 4.76 3.11 -4.02
C ALA A 13 4.83 1.58 -4.02
N ARG A 14 5.45 0.98 -5.05
CA ARG A 14 5.58 -0.48 -5.14
C ARG A 14 6.40 -1.07 -4.00
N ALA A 15 7.50 -0.44 -3.62
CA ALA A 15 8.31 -0.91 -2.48
C ALA A 15 7.49 -0.93 -1.18
N ARG A 16 6.66 0.08 -0.97
CA ARG A 16 5.71 0.13 0.15
C ARG A 16 4.67 -0.98 0.05
N GLU A 17 4.06 -1.20 -1.12
CA GLU A 17 3.05 -2.24 -1.32
C GLU A 17 3.60 -3.64 -1.07
N LEU A 18 4.81 -3.93 -1.52
CA LEU A 18 5.50 -5.19 -1.24
C LEU A 18 5.71 -5.37 0.26
N ALA A 19 6.14 -4.32 0.96
CA ALA A 19 6.39 -4.36 2.39
C ALA A 19 5.12 -4.65 3.18
N VAL A 20 4.02 -3.92 2.94
CA VAL A 20 2.78 -4.10 3.70
C VAL A 20 2.07 -5.40 3.35
N THR A 21 2.24 -5.92 2.15
CA THR A 21 1.76 -7.26 1.81
C THR A 21 2.36 -8.30 2.77
N VAL A 22 3.66 -8.24 2.99
CA VAL A 22 4.36 -9.14 3.93
C VAL A 22 3.95 -8.84 5.38
N GLN A 23 3.90 -7.56 5.75
CA GLN A 23 3.54 -7.14 7.12
C GLN A 23 2.15 -7.63 7.52
N TYR A 24 1.14 -7.40 6.67
CA TYR A 24 -0.24 -7.76 6.97
C TYR A 24 -0.46 -9.28 6.92
N MET A 25 0.22 -10.00 6.04
CA MET A 25 0.17 -11.46 6.04
C MET A 25 0.78 -12.06 7.30
N ARG A 26 1.92 -11.50 7.77
CA ARG A 26 2.48 -11.92 9.07
C ARG A 26 1.50 -11.68 10.21
N GLN A 27 0.84 -10.52 10.21
CA GLN A 27 -0.16 -10.19 11.22
C GLN A 27 -1.36 -11.15 11.16
N HIS A 28 -1.77 -11.54 9.97
CA HIS A 28 -2.79 -12.56 9.76
C HIS A 28 -2.42 -13.87 10.47
N TYR A 29 -1.16 -14.31 10.33
CA TYR A 29 -0.69 -15.54 10.97
C TYR A 29 -0.58 -15.39 12.49
N MET A 30 -0.18 -14.22 12.96
CA MET A 30 0.18 -13.97 14.37
C MET A 30 -1.01 -13.54 15.23
N ALA A 31 -2.12 -13.10 14.64
CA ALA A 31 -3.27 -12.59 15.38
C ALA A 31 -3.79 -13.62 16.39
N ALA A 32 -3.93 -13.20 17.64
CA ALA A 32 -4.38 -14.04 18.75
C ALA A 32 -5.25 -13.22 19.70
N GLY A 33 -6.08 -13.90 20.49
CA GLY A 33 -6.99 -13.28 21.42
C GLY A 33 -8.44 -13.31 20.94
N MET A 34 -9.34 -12.73 21.72
CA MET A 34 -10.79 -12.87 21.50
C MET A 34 -11.27 -12.28 20.17
N ALA A 35 -10.65 -11.21 19.69
CA ALA A 35 -11.01 -10.55 18.44
C ALA A 35 -10.25 -11.11 17.22
N SER A 36 -9.36 -12.08 17.41
CA SER A 36 -8.42 -12.50 16.36
C SER A 36 -9.09 -13.08 15.11
N ALA A 37 -10.16 -13.80 15.25
CA ALA A 37 -10.84 -14.46 14.12
C ALA A 37 -11.27 -13.42 13.06
N THR A 38 -11.89 -12.32 13.48
CA THR A 38 -12.33 -11.25 12.58
C THR A 38 -11.16 -10.45 12.04
N VAL A 39 -10.23 -10.06 12.92
CA VAL A 39 -9.11 -9.18 12.56
C VAL A 39 -8.09 -9.90 11.67
N ALA A 40 -7.86 -11.20 11.90
CA ALA A 40 -6.96 -11.99 11.06
C ALA A 40 -7.42 -12.00 9.60
N ASP A 41 -8.72 -12.11 9.35
CA ASP A 41 -9.26 -12.05 7.99
C ASP A 41 -9.14 -10.67 7.37
N ILE A 42 -9.31 -9.62 8.16
CA ILE A 42 -9.11 -8.23 7.70
C ILE A 42 -7.66 -8.02 7.23
N PHE A 43 -6.67 -8.46 8.01
CA PHE A 43 -5.26 -8.37 7.62
C PHE A 43 -5.00 -9.08 6.29
N LYS A 44 -5.54 -10.29 6.14
CA LYS A 44 -5.37 -11.07 4.91
C LYS A 44 -6.01 -10.41 3.70
N ASP A 45 -7.24 -9.92 3.84
CA ASP A 45 -7.96 -9.29 2.74
C ASP A 45 -7.26 -8.01 2.27
N ILE A 46 -6.79 -7.20 3.21
CA ILE A 46 -6.02 -5.99 2.88
C ILE A 46 -4.69 -6.36 2.24
N ALA A 47 -3.98 -7.37 2.77
CA ALA A 47 -2.73 -7.85 2.17
C ALA A 47 -2.91 -8.24 0.71
N LYS A 48 -4.00 -8.91 0.37
CA LYS A 48 -4.30 -9.30 -1.02
C LYS A 48 -4.51 -8.08 -1.91
N THR A 49 -5.23 -7.07 -1.42
CA THR A 49 -5.42 -5.81 -2.15
C THR A 49 -4.08 -5.13 -2.40
N GLU A 50 -3.21 -5.08 -1.39
CA GLU A 50 -1.89 -4.46 -1.53
C GLU A 50 -1.00 -5.22 -2.52
N MET A 51 -1.10 -6.55 -2.57
CA MET A 51 -0.41 -7.35 -3.58
C MET A 51 -0.89 -7.02 -4.99
N GLU A 52 -2.20 -6.85 -5.18
CA GLU A 52 -2.77 -6.44 -6.48
C GLU A 52 -2.30 -5.04 -6.86
N HIS A 53 -2.18 -4.11 -5.91
CA HIS A 53 -1.58 -2.78 -6.14
C HIS A 53 -0.13 -2.90 -6.63
N ALA A 54 0.66 -3.75 -5.97
CA ALA A 54 2.05 -3.99 -6.37
C ALA A 54 2.13 -4.52 -7.82
N GLU A 55 1.22 -5.40 -8.21
CA GLU A 55 1.12 -5.91 -9.57
C GLU A 55 0.79 -4.81 -10.57
N SER A 56 -0.25 -4.02 -10.30
CA SER A 56 -0.64 -2.92 -11.18
C SER A 56 0.49 -1.90 -11.37
N LEU A 57 1.18 -1.56 -10.28
CA LEU A 57 2.34 -0.67 -10.33
C LEU A 57 3.47 -1.26 -11.17
N GLY A 58 3.77 -2.54 -10.98
CA GLY A 58 4.81 -3.24 -11.75
C GLY A 58 4.52 -3.25 -13.25
N GLU A 59 3.29 -3.54 -13.63
CA GLU A 59 2.86 -3.54 -15.03
C GLU A 59 2.97 -2.14 -15.64
N ARG A 60 2.55 -1.10 -14.92
CA ARG A 60 2.62 0.28 -15.41
C ARG A 60 4.06 0.76 -15.58
N ILE A 61 4.93 0.46 -14.60
CA ILE A 61 6.36 0.79 -14.67
C ILE A 61 6.98 0.14 -15.91
N THR A 62 6.69 -1.12 -16.15
CA THR A 62 7.21 -1.86 -17.30
C THR A 62 6.71 -1.26 -18.62
N TYR A 63 5.44 -0.90 -18.69
CA TYR A 63 4.88 -0.21 -19.87
C TYR A 63 5.62 1.11 -20.16
N LEU A 64 5.98 1.86 -19.11
CA LEU A 64 6.70 3.12 -19.24
C LEU A 64 8.20 2.96 -19.54
N GLY A 65 8.69 1.73 -19.66
CA GLY A 65 10.09 1.43 -19.96
C GLY A 65 11.00 1.37 -18.74
N GLY A 66 10.44 1.39 -17.53
CA GLY A 66 11.20 1.23 -16.30
C GLY A 66 11.35 -0.22 -15.87
N VAL A 67 11.99 -0.42 -14.73
CA VAL A 67 12.16 -1.73 -14.10
C VAL A 67 11.49 -1.71 -12.74
N ALA A 68 10.51 -2.59 -12.54
CA ALA A 68 9.78 -2.69 -11.28
C ALA A 68 10.72 -3.20 -10.17
N THR A 69 10.76 -2.48 -9.05
CA THR A 69 11.58 -2.87 -7.90
C THR A 69 11.13 -4.22 -7.33
N THR A 70 12.10 -5.01 -6.88
CA THR A 70 11.87 -6.25 -6.13
C THR A 70 12.23 -6.10 -4.65
N LYS A 71 12.62 -4.89 -4.22
CA LYS A 71 13.07 -4.63 -2.86
C LYS A 71 11.96 -3.96 -2.06
N PRO A 72 11.33 -4.67 -1.10
CA PRO A 72 10.34 -4.06 -0.21
C PRO A 72 10.98 -3.03 0.73
N ASP A 73 10.19 -2.07 1.17
CA ASP A 73 10.55 -1.24 2.31
C ASP A 73 10.62 -2.09 3.60
N PRO A 74 11.24 -1.58 4.68
CA PRO A 74 11.21 -2.26 5.98
C PRO A 74 9.80 -2.44 6.51
N ILE A 75 9.56 -3.54 7.24
CA ILE A 75 8.27 -3.85 7.86
C ILE A 75 8.31 -3.64 9.36
N LYS A 76 7.13 -3.47 9.96
CA LYS A 76 6.94 -3.51 11.40
C LYS A 76 6.60 -4.94 11.83
N THR A 77 7.02 -5.31 13.04
CA THR A 77 6.86 -6.68 13.55
C THR A 77 6.31 -6.71 14.98
N ALA A 78 5.29 -5.90 15.24
CA ALA A 78 4.63 -5.88 16.55
C ALA A 78 4.11 -7.26 16.93
N ALA A 79 4.09 -7.53 18.24
CA ALA A 79 3.64 -8.81 18.79
C ALA A 79 2.17 -8.80 19.22
N ASP A 80 1.64 -7.65 19.64
CA ASP A 80 0.24 -7.55 20.08
C ASP A 80 -0.67 -6.94 19.03
N LEU A 81 -1.93 -7.31 19.08
CA LEU A 81 -2.93 -6.98 18.07
C LEU A 81 -3.14 -5.46 17.92
N LYS A 82 -3.23 -4.76 19.05
CA LYS A 82 -3.46 -3.31 19.03
C LYS A 82 -2.31 -2.57 18.36
N GLN A 83 -1.07 -2.95 18.67
CA GLN A 83 0.11 -2.33 18.05
C GLN A 83 0.20 -2.66 16.55
N MET A 84 -0.18 -3.89 16.16
CA MET A 84 -0.28 -4.25 14.74
C MET A 84 -1.19 -3.28 14.00
N ILE A 85 -2.39 -3.03 14.52
CA ILE A 85 -3.38 -2.15 13.89
C ILE A 85 -2.88 -0.70 13.89
N GLN A 86 -2.22 -0.24 14.96
CA GLN A 86 -1.63 1.11 15.01
C GLN A 86 -0.52 1.27 13.96
N ASP A 87 0.34 0.27 13.82
CA ASP A 87 1.40 0.27 12.79
C ASP A 87 0.80 0.31 11.39
N ASP A 88 -0.26 -0.46 11.17
CA ASP A 88 -0.93 -0.53 9.86
C ASP A 88 -1.63 0.80 9.53
N LEU A 89 -2.30 1.41 10.51
CA LEU A 89 -2.91 2.73 10.32
C LEU A 89 -1.86 3.77 9.93
N ALA A 90 -0.71 3.76 10.61
CA ALA A 90 0.39 4.67 10.27
C ALA A 90 0.90 4.42 8.84
N ALA A 91 1.06 3.16 8.45
CA ALA A 91 1.49 2.80 7.09
C ALA A 91 0.49 3.27 6.02
N GLU A 92 -0.81 3.12 6.28
CA GLU A 92 -1.86 3.57 5.36
C GLU A 92 -1.91 5.10 5.25
N ASN A 93 -1.75 5.82 6.36
CA ASN A 93 -1.69 7.29 6.33
C ASN A 93 -0.48 7.79 5.54
N GLU A 94 0.66 7.13 5.66
CA GLU A 94 1.85 7.44 4.85
C GLU A 94 1.59 7.21 3.37
N ALA A 95 0.90 6.10 3.03
CA ALA A 95 0.54 5.80 1.65
C ALA A 95 -0.41 6.85 1.07
N VAL A 96 -1.41 7.28 1.83
CA VAL A 96 -2.36 8.31 1.38
C VAL A 96 -1.61 9.60 1.01
N ALA A 97 -0.68 10.05 1.86
CA ALA A 97 0.13 11.24 1.58
C ALA A 97 1.02 11.04 0.35
N MET A 98 1.71 9.91 0.27
CA MET A 98 2.60 9.58 -0.87
C MET A 98 1.82 9.52 -2.17
N TYR A 99 0.67 8.87 -2.19
CA TYR A 99 -0.10 8.66 -3.42
C TYR A 99 -0.72 9.96 -3.93
N ARG A 100 -1.10 10.88 -3.03
CA ARG A 100 -1.52 12.23 -3.44
C ARG A 100 -0.40 12.97 -4.15
N ASP A 101 0.82 12.87 -3.66
CA ASP A 101 1.99 13.48 -4.30
C ASP A 101 2.27 12.86 -5.67
N ILE A 102 2.15 11.54 -5.80
CA ILE A 102 2.34 10.83 -7.08
C ILE A 102 1.27 11.22 -8.08
N ILE A 103 0.02 11.34 -7.64
CA ILE A 103 -1.10 11.78 -8.49
C ILE A 103 -0.79 13.18 -9.07
N LYS A 104 -0.34 14.09 -8.22
CA LYS A 104 0.04 15.43 -8.66
C LYS A 104 1.18 15.40 -9.66
N LEU A 105 2.22 14.61 -9.40
CA LEU A 105 3.34 14.43 -10.33
C LEU A 105 2.85 13.93 -11.68
N CYS A 106 2.02 12.90 -11.70
CA CYS A 106 1.50 12.34 -12.96
C CYS A 106 0.66 13.37 -13.72
N ALA A 107 -0.16 14.16 -13.02
CA ALA A 107 -0.93 15.24 -13.64
C ALA A 107 0.00 16.29 -14.26
N ASP A 108 1.01 16.74 -13.51
CA ASP A 108 1.96 17.75 -13.97
C ASP A 108 2.76 17.25 -15.19
N GLU A 109 3.08 15.97 -15.25
CA GLU A 109 3.82 15.34 -16.36
C GLU A 109 2.91 14.91 -17.53
N GLY A 110 1.60 15.02 -17.39
CA GLY A 110 0.66 14.67 -18.44
C GLY A 110 0.41 13.16 -18.59
N ASP A 111 0.75 12.35 -17.58
CA ASP A 111 0.47 10.91 -17.58
C ASP A 111 -0.88 10.62 -16.94
N THR A 112 -1.93 10.82 -17.73
CA THR A 112 -3.32 10.63 -17.28
C THR A 112 -3.62 9.22 -16.82
N THR A 113 -3.05 8.21 -17.48
CA THR A 113 -3.30 6.81 -17.14
C THR A 113 -2.69 6.44 -15.80
N SER A 114 -1.45 6.85 -15.54
CA SER A 114 -0.83 6.64 -14.21
C SER A 114 -1.56 7.42 -13.12
N ARG A 115 -1.98 8.64 -13.41
CA ARG A 115 -2.78 9.45 -12.48
C ARG A 115 -4.05 8.70 -12.08
N ARG A 116 -4.80 8.22 -13.06
CA ARG A 116 -6.04 7.50 -12.81
C ARG A 116 -5.82 6.22 -11.99
N MET A 117 -4.79 5.46 -12.34
CA MET A 117 -4.41 4.26 -11.58
C MET A 117 -4.13 4.62 -10.13
N MET A 118 -3.33 5.66 -9.88
CA MET A 118 -2.97 6.08 -8.52
C MET A 118 -4.18 6.62 -7.75
N GLU A 119 -5.14 7.24 -8.42
CA GLU A 119 -6.40 7.68 -7.81
C GLU A 119 -7.22 6.48 -7.31
N GLU A 120 -7.26 5.39 -8.07
CA GLU A 120 -7.92 4.14 -7.65
C GLU A 120 -7.20 3.49 -6.46
N LEU A 121 -5.87 3.46 -6.49
CA LEU A 121 -5.08 2.96 -5.36
C LEU A 121 -5.30 3.82 -4.11
N LEU A 122 -5.34 5.13 -4.27
CA LEU A 122 -5.60 6.06 -3.16
C LEU A 122 -6.96 5.79 -2.52
N GLU A 123 -7.99 5.55 -3.31
CA GLU A 123 -9.33 5.24 -2.79
C GLU A 123 -9.29 4.00 -1.89
N ASP A 124 -8.61 2.94 -2.33
CA ASP A 124 -8.45 1.73 -1.53
C ASP A 124 -7.71 1.99 -0.22
N GLU A 125 -6.63 2.78 -0.27
CA GLU A 125 -5.87 3.12 0.93
C GLU A 125 -6.68 3.97 1.91
N GLU A 126 -7.52 4.86 1.42
CA GLU A 126 -8.43 5.64 2.29
C GLU A 126 -9.47 4.74 2.96
N GLU A 127 -9.97 3.72 2.26
CA GLU A 127 -10.85 2.70 2.85
C GLU A 127 -10.13 1.92 3.96
N HIS A 128 -8.87 1.57 3.75
CA HIS A 128 -8.05 0.88 4.75
C HIS A 128 -7.83 1.77 5.99
N VAL A 129 -7.56 3.05 5.80
CA VAL A 129 -7.46 4.02 6.91
C VAL A 129 -8.74 4.00 7.74
N ASP A 130 -9.89 4.14 7.10
CA ASP A 130 -11.19 4.12 7.77
C ASP A 130 -11.39 2.81 8.55
N GLN A 131 -11.06 1.68 7.94
CA GLN A 131 -11.23 0.37 8.55
C GLN A 131 -10.34 0.20 9.79
N PHE A 132 -9.05 0.57 9.71
CA PHE A 132 -8.15 0.48 10.86
C PHE A 132 -8.52 1.47 11.97
N GLN A 133 -8.97 2.67 11.61
CA GLN A 133 -9.45 3.64 12.59
C GLN A 133 -10.64 3.09 13.39
N LYS A 134 -11.59 2.46 12.71
CA LYS A 134 -12.76 1.86 13.36
C LYS A 134 -12.38 0.72 14.30
N LEU A 135 -11.38 -0.06 13.95
CA LEU A 135 -10.89 -1.13 14.84
C LEU A 135 -10.27 -0.59 16.12
N LEU A 136 -9.72 0.62 16.08
CA LEU A 136 -9.07 1.28 17.23
C LEU A 136 -10.02 2.17 18.04
N ALA A 137 -11.20 2.40 17.55
CA ALA A 137 -12.17 3.27 18.20
C ALA A 137 -12.75 2.70 19.51
#